data_ced480663919f69d62d65ad502084e62
#
_entry.id   ced480663919f69d62d65ad502084e62
#
_cell.length_a   1.000
_cell.length_b   1.000
_cell.length_c   1.000
_cell.angle_alpha   90.00
_cell.angle_beta   90.00
_cell.angle_gamma   90.00
#
_symmetry.space_group_name_H-M   'P 1'
#
loop_
_entity.id
_entity.type
_entity.pdbx_description
1 polymer ?
#
loop_
_entity_poly.entity_id
_entity_poly.type
_entity_poly.pdbx_seq_one_letter_code
_entity_poly.pdbx_strand_id
1 'polypeptide(L)'
;MKGIRGIALAIIILLGSTVSANTHHNPGGITLIGTGFVPGTSLDKSGLTGDICQSSDPTNCVPKALFGGFGSALTYTGHNNVFLGVPDRGPFDGLTDIPYLDRIHFLKITTDLGAPFPNIDTVLLDTRLLRNERGQVFVGAAGAFDTSKERNTLRFDPEGVRLGLLGTFFISDEYGPDIYEFDIFGRLLRRLNLPSKYDIASPSANPNDELLLNTAGRQANRGMEGLAISPNDRFLFGIMQNALIQDNGLEPGDTDRLGLNNRILKIDLLTGRKQEFVYVLDAINRGQGVSELLAINDHEFLVIERDNRSNLQTPPQAPTRKTIYKIDIDGATDVSGVESLPAGALPPDLVPVKKTLFIDLLDPAYNLAPTIPEKLEGLAWGPDLRDGRHVLYIISDNDLNPNLDTQIYAFAIGRELIDYDRQFLPLPVYPPWLVQK
;
A
#
# COMPACT_ATOMS: atom_id res chain seq x y z
N MET A 1 -55.63 -18.46 66.15
CA MET A 1 -54.45 -17.59 65.96
C MET A 1 -53.88 -17.92 64.59
N LYS A 2 -54.12 -17.06 63.65
CA LYS A 2 -53.74 -17.28 62.25
C LYS A 2 -52.45 -16.46 61.94
N GLY A 3 -51.36 -17.13 61.57
CA GLY A 3 -50.10 -16.46 61.16
C GLY A 3 -50.13 -16.03 59.71
N ILE A 4 -49.84 -14.77 59.53
CA ILE A 4 -49.70 -14.14 58.19
C ILE A 4 -48.28 -14.39 57.68
N ARG A 5 -48.14 -15.08 56.56
CA ARG A 5 -46.84 -15.23 55.81
C ARG A 5 -46.71 -14.05 54.88
N GLY A 6 -45.68 -13.23 55.11
CA GLY A 6 -45.26 -12.18 54.22
C GLY A 6 -44.49 -12.75 53.04
N ILE A 7 -44.89 -12.39 51.82
CA ILE A 7 -44.17 -12.67 50.56
C ILE A 7 -43.20 -11.53 50.32
N ALA A 8 -41.90 -11.79 50.36
CA ALA A 8 -40.88 -10.85 49.95
C ALA A 8 -40.70 -10.88 48.39
N LEU A 9 -41.05 -9.78 47.75
CA LEU A 9 -40.86 -9.59 46.33
C LEU A 9 -39.41 -9.16 46.09
N ALA A 10 -38.57 -10.03 45.51
CA ALA A 10 -37.22 -9.68 45.13
C ALA A 10 -37.24 -8.96 43.77
N ILE A 11 -36.94 -7.65 43.76
CA ILE A 11 -36.74 -6.86 42.56
C ILE A 11 -35.32 -7.17 42.07
N ILE A 12 -35.21 -7.91 40.97
CA ILE A 12 -33.93 -8.10 40.25
C ILE A 12 -33.74 -6.85 39.38
N ILE A 13 -32.82 -5.97 39.78
CA ILE A 13 -32.35 -4.86 38.95
C ILE A 13 -31.36 -5.45 37.97
N LEU A 14 -31.75 -5.67 36.72
CA LEU A 14 -30.82 -5.91 35.62
C LEU A 14 -30.06 -4.60 35.37
N LEU A 15 -28.84 -4.52 35.88
CA LEU A 15 -27.84 -3.56 35.44
C LEU A 15 -27.45 -3.93 34.00
N GLY A 16 -28.07 -3.32 33.01
CA GLY A 16 -27.61 -3.36 31.64
C GLY A 16 -26.22 -2.72 31.56
N SER A 17 -25.20 -3.53 31.47
CA SER A 17 -23.87 -3.06 31.07
C SER A 17 -23.98 -2.56 29.63
N THR A 18 -24.00 -1.25 29.43
CA THR A 18 -23.76 -0.63 28.13
C THR A 18 -22.32 -1.01 27.74
N VAL A 19 -22.19 -1.90 26.77
CA VAL A 19 -20.91 -2.16 26.10
C VAL A 19 -20.56 -0.85 25.39
N SER A 20 -19.65 -0.08 25.97
CA SER A 20 -19.07 1.09 25.33
C SER A 20 -18.28 0.57 24.13
N ALA A 21 -18.63 1.01 22.92
CA ALA A 21 -17.82 0.77 21.75
C ALA A 21 -16.40 1.32 22.06
N ASN A 22 -15.39 0.47 21.95
CA ASN A 22 -14.00 0.83 22.23
C ASN A 22 -13.49 1.76 21.10
N THR A 23 -13.84 3.03 21.16
CA THR A 23 -13.21 4.06 20.34
C THR A 23 -11.99 4.59 21.08
N HIS A 24 -10.80 4.23 20.66
CA HIS A 24 -9.57 4.82 21.18
C HIS A 24 -9.41 6.21 20.59
N HIS A 25 -9.61 7.22 21.41
CA HIS A 25 -9.61 8.64 21.00
C HIS A 25 -8.23 9.25 21.29
N ASN A 26 -7.54 9.72 20.25
CA ASN A 26 -6.39 10.59 20.39
C ASN A 26 -6.88 12.06 20.47
N PRO A 27 -6.34 12.92 21.36
CA PRO A 27 -6.78 14.32 21.55
C PRO A 27 -6.73 15.23 20.30
N GLY A 28 -6.17 14.74 19.19
CA GLY A 28 -5.99 15.49 17.94
C GLY A 28 -7.07 15.32 16.88
N GLY A 29 -8.26 14.74 17.18
CA GLY A 29 -9.31 14.56 16.15
C GLY A 29 -9.12 13.34 15.23
N ILE A 30 -8.12 12.47 15.50
CA ILE A 30 -7.88 11.20 14.82
C ILE A 30 -8.29 10.07 15.78
N THR A 31 -9.16 9.16 15.29
CA THR A 31 -9.72 8.10 16.14
C THR A 31 -9.67 6.77 15.41
N LEU A 32 -9.09 5.73 16.03
CA LEU A 32 -9.23 4.35 15.54
C LEU A 32 -10.69 3.91 15.72
N ILE A 33 -11.37 3.60 14.63
CA ILE A 33 -12.81 3.25 14.60
C ILE A 33 -13.06 1.82 14.15
N GLY A 34 -12.04 1.12 13.67
CA GLY A 34 -12.20 -0.26 13.24
C GLY A 34 -10.88 -0.99 13.10
N THR A 35 -10.96 -2.29 13.39
CA THR A 35 -9.93 -3.27 13.05
C THR A 35 -10.59 -4.46 12.38
N GLY A 36 -9.88 -5.15 11.50
CA GLY A 36 -10.32 -6.36 10.85
C GLY A 36 -9.15 -7.14 10.28
N PHE A 37 -9.43 -8.32 9.79
CA PHE A 37 -8.40 -9.13 9.16
C PHE A 37 -9.01 -10.06 8.10
N VAL A 38 -8.17 -10.47 7.16
CA VAL A 38 -8.45 -11.54 6.21
C VAL A 38 -7.50 -12.69 6.52
N PRO A 39 -8.01 -13.91 6.80
CA PRO A 39 -7.15 -15.04 7.10
C PRO A 39 -6.15 -15.34 5.99
N GLY A 40 -4.88 -15.56 6.34
CA GLY A 40 -3.81 -15.85 5.38
C GLY A 40 -4.05 -17.08 4.50
N THR A 41 -4.92 -17.99 4.94
CA THR A 41 -5.35 -19.18 4.18
C THR A 41 -6.50 -18.91 3.19
N SER A 42 -7.04 -17.69 3.15
CA SER A 42 -8.15 -17.33 2.25
C SER A 42 -7.73 -17.47 0.78
N LEU A 43 -8.67 -17.91 -0.07
CA LEU A 43 -8.44 -18.08 -1.49
C LEU A 43 -9.13 -16.99 -2.31
N ASP A 44 -8.50 -16.61 -3.42
CA ASP A 44 -9.02 -15.66 -4.36
C ASP A 44 -10.05 -16.28 -5.34
N LYS A 45 -10.55 -15.46 -6.26
CA LYS A 45 -11.53 -15.87 -7.28
C LYS A 45 -10.92 -16.02 -8.68
N SER A 46 -9.61 -16.14 -8.80
CA SER A 46 -8.92 -16.33 -10.09
C SER A 46 -9.26 -17.67 -10.76
N GLY A 47 -9.69 -18.66 -9.98
CA GLY A 47 -9.93 -20.03 -10.46
C GLY A 47 -8.62 -20.82 -10.65
N LEU A 48 -7.48 -20.28 -10.25
CA LEU A 48 -6.19 -20.99 -10.33
C LEU A 48 -6.18 -22.17 -9.36
N THR A 49 -5.52 -23.25 -9.77
CA THR A 49 -5.38 -24.48 -8.98
C THR A 49 -3.92 -24.91 -8.88
N GLY A 50 -3.60 -25.73 -7.88
CA GLY A 50 -2.23 -26.18 -7.59
C GLY A 50 -1.44 -25.14 -6.81
N ASP A 51 -0.14 -25.39 -6.63
CA ASP A 51 0.70 -24.65 -5.72
C ASP A 51 1.83 -23.92 -6.45
N ILE A 52 2.40 -22.92 -5.77
CA ILE A 52 3.66 -22.24 -6.07
C ILE A 52 4.65 -22.68 -5.01
N CYS A 53 5.84 -23.13 -5.42
CA CYS A 53 6.88 -23.59 -4.52
C CYS A 53 8.10 -22.67 -4.59
N GLN A 54 8.79 -22.55 -3.47
CA GLN A 54 10.04 -21.80 -3.39
C GLN A 54 11.14 -22.52 -4.16
N SER A 55 11.88 -21.82 -5.03
CA SER A 55 12.91 -22.40 -5.88
C SER A 55 14.05 -23.09 -5.12
N SER A 56 14.36 -22.61 -3.92
CA SER A 56 15.38 -23.21 -3.04
C SER A 56 14.87 -24.35 -2.17
N ASP A 57 13.55 -24.50 -2.02
CA ASP A 57 12.90 -25.55 -1.25
C ASP A 57 11.56 -25.94 -1.88
N PRO A 58 11.55 -26.93 -2.78
CA PRO A 58 10.34 -27.36 -3.48
C PRO A 58 9.30 -28.05 -2.58
N THR A 59 9.57 -28.22 -1.28
CA THR A 59 8.58 -28.67 -0.30
C THR A 59 7.86 -27.52 0.40
N ASN A 60 8.42 -26.33 0.32
CA ASN A 60 7.78 -25.09 0.83
C ASN A 60 6.91 -24.51 -0.28
N CYS A 61 5.62 -24.79 -0.23
CA CYS A 61 4.65 -24.43 -1.26
C CYS A 61 3.44 -23.74 -0.66
N VAL A 62 2.83 -22.85 -1.43
CA VAL A 62 1.56 -22.18 -1.10
C VAL A 62 0.57 -22.29 -2.28
N PRO A 63 -0.75 -22.29 -2.04
CA PRO A 63 -1.74 -22.32 -3.12
C PRO A 63 -1.58 -21.14 -4.09
N LYS A 64 -1.69 -21.38 -5.40
CA LYS A 64 -1.67 -20.32 -6.43
C LYS A 64 -2.75 -19.27 -6.25
N ALA A 65 -3.86 -19.64 -5.65
CA ALA A 65 -5.02 -18.79 -5.44
C ALA A 65 -5.06 -18.18 -4.04
N LEU A 66 -3.93 -18.04 -3.32
CA LEU A 66 -3.93 -17.30 -2.06
C LEU A 66 -4.38 -15.85 -2.29
N PHE A 67 -5.16 -15.33 -1.33
CA PHE A 67 -5.77 -14.01 -1.41
C PHE A 67 -5.06 -12.97 -0.52
N GLY A 68 -4.22 -13.37 0.41
CA GLY A 68 -3.72 -12.54 1.50
C GLY A 68 -2.92 -11.30 1.12
N GLY A 69 -2.04 -11.37 0.12
CA GLY A 69 -1.08 -10.30 -0.23
C GLY A 69 -1.66 -9.03 -0.87
N PHE A 70 -2.98 -8.87 -0.95
CA PHE A 70 -3.61 -7.71 -1.63
C PHE A 70 -3.37 -6.36 -0.94
N GLY A 71 -2.64 -6.33 0.13
CA GLY A 71 -2.37 -5.15 0.94
C GLY A 71 -1.18 -4.32 0.52
N SER A 72 -0.43 -4.69 -0.54
CA SER A 72 0.62 -3.83 -1.10
C SER A 72 0.05 -2.48 -1.52
N ALA A 73 -1.16 -2.43 -2.09
CA ALA A 73 -1.91 -1.18 -2.23
C ALA A 73 -3.42 -1.36 -2.19
N LEU A 74 -4.11 -0.28 -1.81
CA LEU A 74 -5.56 -0.20 -1.77
C LEU A 74 -6.05 1.11 -2.36
N THR A 75 -7.14 1.07 -3.15
CA THR A 75 -7.82 2.29 -3.62
C THR A 75 -9.33 2.15 -3.58
N TYR A 76 -10.03 3.21 -3.15
CA TYR A 76 -11.49 3.25 -3.09
C TYR A 76 -12.09 3.58 -4.47
N THR A 77 -13.13 2.87 -4.87
CA THR A 77 -13.79 3.11 -6.16
C THR A 77 -14.79 4.27 -6.15
N GLY A 78 -14.93 4.97 -5.01
CA GLY A 78 -15.92 6.04 -4.84
C GLY A 78 -17.35 5.55 -4.58
N HIS A 79 -17.64 4.27 -4.68
CA HIS A 79 -18.99 3.72 -4.64
C HIS A 79 -19.11 2.43 -3.81
N ASN A 80 -20.22 2.29 -3.07
CA ASN A 80 -20.70 1.04 -2.43
C ASN A 80 -19.67 0.29 -1.56
N ASN A 81 -18.72 1.01 -0.95
CA ASN A 81 -17.64 0.42 -0.16
C ASN A 81 -16.77 -0.58 -0.96
N VAL A 82 -16.69 -0.42 -2.28
CA VAL A 82 -15.87 -1.25 -3.15
C VAL A 82 -14.48 -0.63 -3.30
N PHE A 83 -13.49 -1.47 -3.16
CA PHE A 83 -12.06 -1.12 -3.26
C PHE A 83 -11.37 -2.03 -4.28
N LEU A 84 -10.26 -1.56 -4.81
CA LEU A 84 -9.30 -2.38 -5.54
C LEU A 84 -8.08 -2.58 -4.64
N GLY A 85 -7.57 -3.82 -4.58
CA GLY A 85 -6.34 -4.16 -3.90
C GLY A 85 -5.43 -4.97 -4.83
N VAL A 86 -4.13 -4.75 -4.73
CA VAL A 86 -3.13 -5.51 -5.48
C VAL A 86 -2.16 -6.19 -4.52
N PRO A 87 -1.78 -7.45 -4.78
CA PRO A 87 -0.60 -8.06 -4.20
C PRO A 87 0.64 -7.66 -5.00
N ASP A 88 1.79 -7.72 -4.34
CA ASP A 88 3.12 -7.57 -4.93
C ASP A 88 3.48 -8.73 -5.88
N ARG A 89 4.78 -8.92 -6.17
CA ARG A 89 5.34 -10.02 -7.00
C ARG A 89 4.98 -11.43 -6.52
N GLY A 90 4.29 -11.56 -5.40
CA GLY A 90 3.83 -12.84 -4.89
C GLY A 90 4.78 -13.48 -3.86
N PRO A 91 4.52 -14.74 -3.49
CA PRO A 91 5.21 -15.40 -2.38
C PRO A 91 6.70 -15.61 -2.68
N PHE A 92 7.50 -15.71 -1.59
CA PHE A 92 8.92 -16.04 -1.65
C PHE A 92 9.77 -15.02 -2.41
N ASP A 93 9.43 -13.73 -2.37
CA ASP A 93 10.15 -12.64 -3.06
C ASP A 93 10.31 -12.87 -4.58
N GLY A 94 9.32 -13.47 -5.22
CA GLY A 94 9.38 -13.81 -6.64
C GLY A 94 10.39 -14.92 -6.98
N LEU A 95 11.02 -15.59 -5.99
CA LEU A 95 11.94 -16.69 -6.15
C LEU A 95 11.18 -18.02 -6.14
N THR A 96 10.39 -18.25 -7.18
CA THR A 96 9.45 -19.37 -7.30
C THR A 96 9.75 -20.25 -8.50
N ASP A 97 9.49 -21.57 -8.36
CA ASP A 97 9.61 -22.55 -9.48
C ASP A 97 8.46 -22.39 -10.48
N ILE A 98 7.27 -22.01 -9.97
CA ILE A 98 6.09 -21.71 -10.78
C ILE A 98 5.74 -20.22 -10.54
N PRO A 99 5.80 -19.37 -11.58
CA PRO A 99 5.58 -17.95 -11.42
C PRO A 99 4.21 -17.61 -10.80
N TYR A 100 4.17 -16.67 -9.86
CA TYR A 100 2.96 -16.02 -9.42
C TYR A 100 2.39 -15.20 -10.57
N LEU A 101 1.08 -15.32 -10.81
CA LEU A 101 0.37 -14.57 -11.85
C LEU A 101 -0.21 -13.31 -11.24
N ASP A 102 0.29 -12.14 -11.66
CA ASP A 102 -0.10 -10.85 -11.10
C ASP A 102 -1.57 -10.56 -11.38
N ARG A 103 -2.22 -9.97 -10.38
CA ARG A 103 -3.67 -9.81 -10.35
C ARG A 103 -4.11 -8.60 -9.58
N ILE A 104 -5.37 -8.24 -9.77
CA ILE A 104 -6.07 -7.23 -9.00
C ILE A 104 -7.34 -7.83 -8.39
N HIS A 105 -7.65 -7.43 -7.16
CA HIS A 105 -8.82 -7.87 -6.42
C HIS A 105 -9.84 -6.76 -6.29
N PHE A 106 -11.11 -7.09 -6.45
CA PHE A 106 -12.25 -6.23 -6.14
C PHE A 106 -12.80 -6.66 -4.79
N LEU A 107 -12.83 -5.75 -3.85
CA LEU A 107 -13.14 -5.99 -2.45
C LEU A 107 -14.32 -5.12 -2.01
N LYS A 108 -15.15 -5.62 -1.13
CA LYS A 108 -16.07 -4.80 -0.35
C LYS A 108 -15.58 -4.76 1.08
N ILE A 109 -15.23 -3.57 1.58
CA ILE A 109 -14.77 -3.36 2.96
C ILE A 109 -15.82 -2.53 3.69
N THR A 110 -16.31 -3.03 4.81
CA THR A 110 -17.36 -2.40 5.60
C THR A 110 -16.97 -2.35 7.06
N THR A 111 -17.08 -1.16 7.69
CA THR A 111 -16.84 -0.97 9.13
C THR A 111 -18.17 -0.82 9.84
N ASP A 112 -18.48 -1.72 10.78
CA ASP A 112 -19.65 -1.62 11.65
C ASP A 112 -19.30 -0.85 12.94
N LEU A 113 -19.64 0.42 12.96
CA LEU A 113 -19.37 1.30 14.12
C LEU A 113 -20.16 0.93 15.38
N GLY A 114 -21.18 0.09 15.27
CA GLY A 114 -21.98 -0.40 16.41
C GLY A 114 -21.43 -1.67 17.05
N ALA A 115 -20.48 -2.34 16.39
CA ALA A 115 -19.88 -3.57 16.87
C ALA A 115 -18.55 -3.34 17.61
N PRO A 116 -18.15 -4.21 18.57
CA PRO A 116 -16.80 -4.18 19.13
C PRO A 116 -15.75 -4.62 18.10
N PHE A 117 -14.48 -4.28 18.34
CA PHE A 117 -13.36 -4.76 17.52
C PHE A 117 -13.15 -6.30 17.67
N PRO A 118 -12.82 -7.02 16.60
CA PRO A 118 -12.75 -6.58 15.21
C PRO A 118 -14.14 -6.33 14.61
N ASN A 119 -14.29 -5.24 13.86
CA ASN A 119 -15.57 -4.78 13.33
C ASN A 119 -15.49 -4.36 11.84
N ILE A 120 -14.41 -4.70 11.15
CA ILE A 120 -14.27 -4.55 9.70
C ILE A 120 -14.50 -5.90 9.05
N ASP A 121 -15.47 -5.96 8.14
CA ASP A 121 -15.74 -7.09 7.28
C ASP A 121 -15.19 -6.84 5.87
N THR A 122 -14.54 -7.86 5.30
CA THR A 122 -13.96 -7.82 3.96
C THR A 122 -14.46 -8.97 3.13
N VAL A 123 -15.14 -8.65 2.03
CA VAL A 123 -15.68 -9.63 1.08
C VAL A 123 -14.96 -9.49 -0.25
N LEU A 124 -14.28 -10.53 -0.71
CA LEU A 124 -13.75 -10.60 -2.06
C LEU A 124 -14.89 -10.72 -3.06
N LEU A 125 -14.99 -9.75 -3.98
CA LEU A 125 -16.01 -9.72 -5.03
C LEU A 125 -15.55 -10.41 -6.32
N ASP A 126 -14.31 -10.11 -6.77
CA ASP A 126 -13.72 -10.65 -8.01
C ASP A 126 -12.19 -10.62 -7.96
N THR A 127 -11.54 -11.41 -8.83
CA THR A 127 -10.10 -11.42 -9.05
C THR A 127 -9.82 -11.44 -10.54
N ARG A 128 -8.94 -10.54 -11.01
CA ARG A 128 -8.56 -10.44 -12.42
C ARG A 128 -7.07 -10.46 -12.60
N LEU A 129 -6.60 -11.32 -13.53
CA LEU A 129 -5.20 -11.39 -13.89
C LEU A 129 -4.80 -10.17 -14.74
N LEU A 130 -3.65 -9.58 -14.44
CA LEU A 130 -3.08 -8.48 -15.19
C LEU A 130 -2.41 -9.01 -16.46
N ARG A 131 -2.69 -8.38 -17.61
CA ARG A 131 -2.27 -8.86 -18.92
C ARG A 131 -1.66 -7.75 -19.75
N ASN A 132 -0.63 -8.07 -20.50
CA ASN A 132 -0.06 -7.17 -21.49
C ASN A 132 -0.98 -7.02 -22.72
N GLU A 133 -0.58 -6.20 -23.69
CA GLU A 133 -1.31 -5.91 -24.92
C GLU A 133 -1.54 -7.16 -25.80
N ARG A 134 -0.74 -8.21 -25.60
CA ARG A 134 -0.84 -9.51 -26.31
C ARG A 134 -1.70 -10.52 -25.55
N GLY A 135 -2.26 -10.13 -24.39
CA GLY A 135 -3.05 -11.00 -23.54
C GLY A 135 -2.25 -11.99 -22.69
N GLN A 136 -0.91 -11.90 -22.67
CA GLN A 136 -0.07 -12.67 -21.77
C GLN A 136 -0.15 -12.11 -20.36
N VAL A 137 -0.19 -12.98 -19.36
CA VAL A 137 -0.29 -12.58 -17.95
C VAL A 137 1.09 -12.11 -17.46
N PHE A 138 1.10 -11.00 -16.73
CA PHE A 138 2.27 -10.57 -15.98
C PHE A 138 2.56 -11.52 -14.82
N VAL A 139 3.84 -11.60 -14.43
CA VAL A 139 4.30 -12.54 -13.41
C VAL A 139 5.31 -11.89 -12.48
N GLY A 140 5.17 -12.17 -11.18
CA GLY A 140 6.05 -11.66 -10.14
C GLY A 140 7.42 -12.33 -10.06
N ALA A 141 7.71 -13.32 -10.91
CA ALA A 141 8.99 -14.00 -10.86
C ALA A 141 10.14 -13.12 -11.35
N ALA A 142 11.14 -12.88 -10.51
CA ALA A 142 12.33 -12.11 -10.85
C ALA A 142 13.04 -12.61 -12.13
N GLY A 143 13.07 -13.93 -12.34
CA GLY A 143 13.65 -14.57 -13.52
C GLY A 143 12.87 -14.39 -14.83
N ALA A 144 11.69 -13.81 -14.80
CA ALA A 144 10.87 -13.56 -16.01
C ALA A 144 11.38 -12.36 -16.84
N PHE A 145 12.43 -11.70 -16.41
CA PHE A 145 13.05 -10.59 -17.13
C PHE A 145 13.83 -11.10 -18.34
N ASP A 146 13.56 -10.54 -19.51
CA ASP A 146 14.27 -10.84 -20.77
C ASP A 146 15.03 -9.60 -21.25
N THR A 147 16.34 -9.57 -21.00
CA THR A 147 17.22 -8.46 -21.39
C THR A 147 17.20 -8.14 -22.88
N SER A 148 16.85 -9.14 -23.74
CA SER A 148 16.70 -8.91 -25.19
C SER A 148 15.39 -8.27 -25.58
N LYS A 149 14.44 -8.15 -24.63
CA LYS A 149 13.06 -7.69 -24.85
C LYS A 149 12.55 -6.83 -23.69
N GLU A 150 13.38 -5.97 -23.14
CA GLU A 150 13.07 -5.16 -21.96
C GLU A 150 11.65 -4.58 -21.94
N ARG A 151 11.20 -4.02 -23.06
CA ARG A 151 9.82 -3.49 -23.21
C ARG A 151 8.74 -4.57 -23.32
N ASN A 152 9.10 -5.83 -23.48
CA ASN A 152 8.17 -6.96 -23.57
C ASN A 152 8.36 -7.96 -22.42
N THR A 153 9.03 -7.56 -21.36
CA THR A 153 9.14 -8.39 -20.16
C THR A 153 7.74 -8.65 -19.59
N LEU A 154 7.56 -9.84 -19.04
CA LEU A 154 6.37 -10.18 -18.25
C LEU A 154 6.61 -10.01 -16.75
N ARG A 155 7.85 -9.74 -16.34
CA ARG A 155 8.21 -9.47 -14.95
C ARG A 155 7.51 -8.20 -14.49
N PHE A 156 6.78 -8.29 -13.39
CA PHE A 156 6.04 -7.20 -12.82
C PHE A 156 5.93 -7.35 -11.31
N ASP A 157 6.12 -6.26 -10.58
CA ASP A 157 6.04 -6.17 -9.13
C ASP A 157 5.08 -5.04 -8.76
N PRO A 158 3.78 -5.33 -8.70
CA PRO A 158 2.76 -4.32 -8.42
C PRO A 158 2.88 -3.80 -7.00
N GLU A 159 2.98 -2.47 -6.81
CA GLU A 159 3.06 -1.87 -5.48
C GLU A 159 1.93 -0.85 -5.23
N GLY A 160 1.89 0.27 -5.93
CA GLY A 160 0.82 1.27 -5.78
C GLY A 160 -0.33 1.05 -6.76
N VAL A 161 -1.58 1.29 -6.34
CA VAL A 161 -2.74 1.29 -7.26
C VAL A 161 -3.60 2.54 -7.08
N ARG A 162 -3.95 3.22 -8.20
CA ARG A 162 -4.89 4.36 -8.18
C ARG A 162 -5.84 4.30 -9.37
N LEU A 163 -7.10 4.68 -9.12
CA LEU A 163 -8.13 4.74 -10.16
C LEU A 163 -7.99 6.02 -10.98
N GLY A 164 -8.15 5.88 -12.30
CA GLY A 164 -8.34 6.98 -13.22
C GLY A 164 -9.81 7.26 -13.52
N LEU A 165 -10.09 8.49 -13.96
CA LEU A 165 -11.44 9.02 -14.19
C LEU A 165 -12.29 8.19 -15.17
N LEU A 166 -11.64 7.57 -16.16
CA LEU A 166 -12.32 6.84 -17.24
C LEU A 166 -12.55 5.35 -16.95
N GLY A 167 -12.43 4.94 -15.67
CA GLY A 167 -12.57 3.54 -15.30
C GLY A 167 -11.33 2.70 -15.63
N THR A 168 -10.19 3.36 -15.74
CA THR A 168 -8.88 2.72 -15.80
C THR A 168 -8.25 2.71 -14.40
N PHE A 169 -7.13 2.04 -14.24
CA PHE A 169 -6.33 2.14 -13.03
C PHE A 169 -4.84 2.10 -13.36
N PHE A 170 -4.08 2.82 -12.56
CA PHE A 170 -2.62 2.89 -12.63
C PHE A 170 -2.03 1.98 -11.57
N ILE A 171 -0.97 1.25 -11.92
CA ILE A 171 -0.18 0.43 -10.99
C ILE A 171 1.29 0.79 -11.19
N SER A 172 2.02 0.99 -10.07
CA SER A 172 3.48 1.11 -10.10
C SER A 172 4.14 -0.26 -10.14
N ASP A 173 5.36 -0.29 -10.69
CA ASP A 173 6.20 -1.47 -10.83
C ASP A 173 7.50 -1.26 -10.06
N GLU A 174 7.75 -2.06 -9.04
CA GLU A 174 8.98 -1.99 -8.25
C GLU A 174 10.18 -2.54 -9.05
N TYR A 175 9.97 -3.53 -9.90
CA TYR A 175 11.05 -4.09 -10.71
C TYR A 175 11.57 -3.12 -11.78
N GLY A 176 10.66 -2.51 -12.55
CA GLY A 176 11.02 -1.72 -13.70
C GLY A 176 11.13 -0.22 -13.48
N PRO A 177 11.00 0.35 -12.32
CA PRO A 177 10.28 1.50 -11.78
C PRO A 177 9.41 2.22 -12.81
N ASP A 178 8.48 1.47 -13.42
CA ASP A 178 7.50 1.97 -14.39
C ASP A 178 6.13 2.22 -13.74
N ILE A 179 5.24 2.88 -14.47
CA ILE A 179 3.82 2.98 -14.12
C ILE A 179 3.00 2.51 -15.31
N TYR A 180 2.08 1.58 -15.05
CA TYR A 180 1.25 0.96 -16.06
C TYR A 180 -0.21 1.41 -15.88
N GLU A 181 -0.89 1.74 -16.98
CA GLU A 181 -2.34 1.97 -17.00
C GLU A 181 -3.05 0.76 -17.58
N PHE A 182 -4.03 0.24 -16.84
CA PHE A 182 -4.84 -0.90 -17.21
C PHE A 182 -6.32 -0.49 -17.37
N ASP A 183 -7.05 -1.22 -18.21
CA ASP A 183 -8.51 -1.18 -18.20
C ASP A 183 -9.07 -1.94 -17.00
N ILE A 184 -10.36 -1.75 -16.74
CA ILE A 184 -11.05 -2.40 -15.61
C ILE A 184 -11.04 -3.94 -15.69
N PHE A 185 -10.67 -4.54 -16.83
CA PHE A 185 -10.57 -5.98 -17.02
C PHE A 185 -9.15 -6.51 -16.80
N GLY A 186 -8.20 -5.64 -16.42
CA GLY A 186 -6.80 -5.98 -16.19
C GLY A 186 -5.95 -6.06 -17.45
N ARG A 187 -6.36 -5.42 -18.56
CA ARG A 187 -5.57 -5.36 -19.79
C ARG A 187 -4.76 -4.07 -19.82
N LEU A 188 -3.47 -4.19 -20.08
CA LEU A 188 -2.56 -3.06 -20.24
C LEU A 188 -3.03 -2.17 -21.42
N LEU A 189 -3.18 -0.88 -21.15
CA LEU A 189 -3.49 0.16 -22.13
C LEU A 189 -2.23 0.90 -22.56
N ARG A 190 -1.39 1.27 -21.60
CA ARG A 190 -0.09 1.95 -21.87
C ARG A 190 0.86 1.85 -20.67
N ARG A 191 2.14 2.08 -20.97
CA ARG A 191 3.20 2.31 -19.96
C ARG A 191 3.53 3.79 -19.95
N LEU A 192 3.67 4.38 -18.78
CA LEU A 192 4.12 5.74 -18.62
C LEU A 192 5.65 5.73 -18.56
N ASN A 193 6.31 6.42 -19.51
CA ASN A 193 7.76 6.52 -19.48
C ASN A 193 8.19 7.40 -18.31
N LEU A 194 9.00 6.88 -17.40
CA LEU A 194 9.64 7.63 -16.33
C LEU A 194 10.92 8.33 -16.81
N PRO A 195 11.49 9.26 -16.03
CA PRO A 195 12.82 9.81 -16.34
C PRO A 195 13.88 8.70 -16.31
N SER A 196 14.82 8.70 -17.27
CA SER A 196 15.83 7.64 -17.39
C SER A 196 16.76 7.48 -16.18
N LYS A 197 16.82 8.48 -15.31
CA LYS A 197 17.57 8.37 -14.04
C LYS A 197 17.02 7.32 -13.07
N TYR A 198 15.76 6.86 -13.28
CA TYR A 198 15.16 5.78 -12.50
C TYR A 198 15.53 4.40 -13.05
N ASP A 199 15.92 4.31 -14.33
CA ASP A 199 16.21 3.06 -15.01
C ASP A 199 17.38 2.34 -14.33
N ILE A 200 17.30 1.02 -14.30
CA ILE A 200 18.37 0.14 -13.78
C ILE A 200 19.50 0.14 -14.78
N ALA A 201 20.71 0.51 -14.36
CA ALA A 201 21.88 0.55 -15.24
C ALA A 201 22.34 -0.85 -15.70
N SER A 202 22.14 -1.86 -14.86
CA SER A 202 22.54 -3.26 -15.12
C SER A 202 21.40 -4.23 -14.80
N PRO A 203 20.30 -4.22 -15.59
CA PRO A 203 19.16 -5.09 -15.33
C PRO A 203 19.52 -6.56 -15.53
N SER A 204 19.03 -7.44 -14.66
CA SER A 204 19.28 -8.88 -14.70
C SER A 204 18.02 -9.68 -14.36
N ALA A 205 17.94 -10.89 -14.94
CA ALA A 205 16.98 -11.90 -14.50
C ALA A 205 17.38 -12.57 -13.17
N ASN A 206 18.64 -12.39 -12.76
CA ASN A 206 19.15 -12.87 -11.47
C ASN A 206 19.14 -11.69 -10.48
N PRO A 207 18.31 -11.72 -9.43
CA PRO A 207 18.22 -10.61 -8.48
C PRO A 207 19.53 -10.33 -7.73
N ASN A 208 20.37 -11.36 -7.51
CA ASN A 208 21.68 -11.18 -6.88
C ASN A 208 22.66 -10.44 -7.79
N ASP A 209 22.67 -10.75 -9.09
CA ASP A 209 23.50 -10.04 -10.05
C ASP A 209 23.04 -8.59 -10.20
N GLU A 210 21.73 -8.35 -10.24
CA GLU A 210 21.16 -7.02 -10.28
C GLU A 210 21.54 -6.21 -9.02
N LEU A 211 21.47 -6.82 -7.82
CA LEU A 211 21.88 -6.19 -6.58
C LEU A 211 23.36 -5.80 -6.57
N LEU A 212 24.24 -6.69 -7.04
CA LEU A 212 25.70 -6.51 -6.98
C LEU A 212 26.27 -5.64 -8.09
N LEU A 213 25.65 -5.65 -9.28
CA LEU A 213 26.20 -5.04 -10.49
C LEU A 213 25.53 -3.73 -10.86
N ASN A 214 24.38 -3.41 -10.28
CA ASN A 214 23.68 -2.18 -10.59
C ASN A 214 24.38 -0.98 -9.96
N THR A 215 24.61 0.07 -10.77
CA THR A 215 25.38 1.27 -10.37
C THR A 215 24.53 2.56 -10.42
N ALA A 216 23.31 2.49 -10.94
CA ALA A 216 22.40 3.63 -11.01
C ALA A 216 20.95 3.18 -11.10
N GLY A 217 20.03 4.10 -10.90
CA GLY A 217 18.60 3.87 -10.87
C GLY A 217 18.12 3.39 -9.51
N ARG A 218 17.01 2.65 -9.49
CA ARG A 218 16.46 2.09 -8.26
C ARG A 218 17.42 1.09 -7.60
N GLN A 219 17.38 1.00 -6.30
CA GLN A 219 17.98 -0.11 -5.57
C GLN A 219 17.17 -1.39 -5.83
N ALA A 220 17.81 -2.56 -5.79
CA ALA A 220 17.12 -3.84 -5.90
C ALA A 220 16.02 -3.96 -4.83
N ASN A 221 14.79 -4.30 -5.24
CA ASN A 221 13.62 -4.38 -4.37
C ASN A 221 13.36 -3.07 -3.58
N ARG A 222 13.53 -1.91 -4.23
CA ARG A 222 13.31 -0.56 -3.68
C ARG A 222 12.94 0.43 -4.80
N GLY A 223 11.98 0.04 -5.63
CA GLY A 223 11.55 0.81 -6.79
C GLY A 223 10.44 1.80 -6.49
N MET A 224 9.48 1.90 -7.43
CA MET A 224 8.32 2.80 -7.32
C MET A 224 7.26 2.14 -6.45
N GLU A 225 7.19 2.54 -5.20
CA GLU A 225 6.36 1.92 -4.18
C GLU A 225 4.94 2.49 -4.19
N GLY A 226 4.78 3.72 -3.80
CA GLY A 226 3.47 4.33 -3.63
C GLY A 226 3.02 5.17 -4.82
N LEU A 227 1.71 5.22 -5.06
CA LEU A 227 1.08 6.10 -6.04
C LEU A 227 0.04 7.01 -5.40
N ALA A 228 -0.11 8.22 -5.96
CA ALA A 228 -1.24 9.09 -5.71
C ALA A 228 -1.75 9.70 -7.02
N ILE A 229 -3.03 10.02 -7.07
CA ILE A 229 -3.63 10.75 -8.18
C ILE A 229 -4.35 11.99 -7.64
N SER A 230 -4.20 13.12 -8.31
CA SER A 230 -4.90 14.35 -7.91
C SER A 230 -6.42 14.18 -8.04
N PRO A 231 -7.24 14.87 -7.22
CA PRO A 231 -8.70 14.76 -7.25
C PRO A 231 -9.33 15.02 -8.62
N ASN A 232 -8.69 15.87 -9.42
CA ASN A 232 -9.12 16.20 -10.80
C ASN A 232 -8.56 15.25 -11.86
N ASP A 233 -7.90 14.16 -11.46
CA ASP A 233 -7.32 13.13 -12.33
C ASP A 233 -6.24 13.64 -13.32
N ARG A 234 -5.70 14.82 -13.09
CA ARG A 234 -4.73 15.43 -13.99
C ARG A 234 -3.30 15.02 -13.70
N PHE A 235 -2.95 14.89 -12.43
CA PHE A 235 -1.59 14.61 -12.00
C PHE A 235 -1.50 13.26 -11.32
N LEU A 236 -0.58 12.44 -11.81
CA LEU A 236 -0.19 11.20 -11.15
C LEU A 236 1.14 11.42 -10.44
N PHE A 237 1.26 10.90 -9.22
CA PHE A 237 2.45 10.99 -8.40
C PHE A 237 2.93 9.60 -8.06
N GLY A 238 4.25 9.39 -8.11
CA GLY A 238 4.88 8.17 -7.63
C GLY A 238 5.98 8.51 -6.65
N ILE A 239 6.14 7.70 -5.61
CA ILE A 239 7.22 7.83 -4.63
C ILE A 239 8.07 6.57 -4.64
N MET A 240 9.40 6.76 -4.66
CA MET A 240 10.33 5.64 -4.52
C MET A 240 10.31 5.11 -3.09
N GLN A 241 10.58 3.82 -2.90
CA GLN A 241 10.70 3.25 -1.56
C GLN A 241 11.91 3.83 -0.81
N ASN A 242 13.05 3.94 -1.50
CA ASN A 242 14.28 4.53 -0.97
C ASN A 242 14.97 5.39 -2.04
N ALA A 243 15.99 6.13 -1.63
CA ALA A 243 16.82 6.95 -2.51
C ALA A 243 17.43 6.12 -3.66
N LEU A 244 17.56 6.73 -4.85
CA LEU A 244 18.24 6.08 -5.98
C LEU A 244 19.71 5.79 -5.65
N ILE A 245 20.33 4.84 -6.35
CA ILE A 245 21.74 4.48 -6.13
C ILE A 245 22.64 5.70 -6.33
N GLN A 246 22.45 6.49 -7.39
CA GLN A 246 23.21 7.71 -7.64
C GLN A 246 22.89 8.84 -6.64
N ASP A 247 21.80 8.76 -5.90
CA ASP A 247 21.49 9.64 -4.77
C ASP A 247 22.14 9.16 -3.47
N ASN A 248 23.20 8.35 -3.60
CA ASN A 248 23.90 7.67 -2.51
C ASN A 248 22.99 6.79 -1.67
N GLY A 249 21.98 6.21 -2.31
CA GLY A 249 21.01 5.35 -1.66
C GLY A 249 21.58 4.03 -1.18
N LEU A 250 22.72 3.61 -1.75
CA LEU A 250 23.38 2.34 -1.45
C LEU A 250 24.88 2.55 -1.35
N GLU A 251 25.54 1.94 -0.36
CA GLU A 251 26.99 1.94 -0.25
C GLU A 251 27.61 1.06 -1.34
N PRO A 252 28.66 1.51 -2.07
CA PRO A 252 29.29 0.70 -3.11
C PRO A 252 29.78 -0.65 -2.59
N GLY A 253 29.27 -1.73 -3.17
CA GLY A 253 29.59 -3.10 -2.78
C GLY A 253 28.93 -3.59 -1.51
N ASP A 254 28.03 -2.81 -0.92
CA ASP A 254 27.27 -3.16 0.28
C ASP A 254 25.76 -3.12 0.00
N THR A 255 25.00 -3.81 0.85
CA THR A 255 23.55 -3.78 0.91
C THR A 255 23.02 -2.71 1.88
N ASP A 256 23.88 -1.97 2.54
CA ASP A 256 23.49 -0.92 3.49
C ASP A 256 23.04 0.34 2.75
N ARG A 257 21.89 0.85 3.15
CA ARG A 257 21.26 2.03 2.55
C ARG A 257 21.69 3.26 3.32
N LEU A 258 22.13 4.31 2.61
CA LEU A 258 22.70 5.52 3.19
C LEU A 258 21.89 6.79 2.88
N GLY A 259 21.20 6.84 1.73
CA GLY A 259 20.52 8.04 1.26
C GLY A 259 19.23 8.36 2.03
N LEU A 260 19.12 9.58 2.57
CA LEU A 260 17.90 10.11 3.18
C LEU A 260 16.95 10.73 2.16
N ASN A 261 17.46 11.19 1.02
CA ASN A 261 16.75 12.01 0.06
C ASN A 261 16.05 11.15 -0.99
N ASN A 262 14.81 10.83 -0.73
CA ASN A 262 13.96 10.06 -1.64
C ASN A 262 13.26 10.96 -2.65
N ARG A 263 12.81 10.43 -3.79
CA ARG A 263 12.19 11.21 -4.86
C ARG A 263 10.69 10.94 -4.96
N ILE A 264 9.91 12.03 -5.10
CA ILE A 264 8.51 12.02 -5.53
C ILE A 264 8.49 12.51 -6.98
N LEU A 265 7.96 11.69 -7.89
CA LEU A 265 7.73 12.05 -9.29
C LEU A 265 6.28 12.53 -9.45
N LYS A 266 6.08 13.68 -10.13
CA LYS A 266 4.79 14.20 -10.57
C LYS A 266 4.71 14.14 -12.08
N ILE A 267 3.65 13.56 -12.62
CA ILE A 267 3.39 13.44 -14.07
C ILE A 267 2.07 14.15 -14.40
N ASP A 268 2.09 15.13 -15.29
CA ASP A 268 0.87 15.67 -15.89
C ASP A 268 0.38 14.67 -16.96
N LEU A 269 -0.72 14.00 -16.68
CA LEU A 269 -1.27 12.93 -17.53
C LEU A 269 -1.75 13.45 -18.91
N LEU A 270 -2.03 14.75 -19.02
CA LEU A 270 -2.45 15.38 -20.27
C LEU A 270 -1.26 15.75 -21.16
N THR A 271 -0.18 16.30 -20.58
CA THR A 271 0.96 16.84 -21.34
C THR A 271 2.18 15.93 -21.33
N GLY A 272 2.25 14.99 -20.40
CA GLY A 272 3.42 14.15 -20.14
C GLY A 272 4.56 14.87 -19.43
N ARG A 273 4.38 16.17 -19.04
CA ARG A 273 5.39 16.92 -18.28
C ARG A 273 5.63 16.27 -16.93
N LYS A 274 6.90 16.21 -16.54
CA LYS A 274 7.34 15.64 -15.27
C LYS A 274 8.00 16.69 -14.40
N GLN A 275 7.82 16.57 -13.10
CA GLN A 275 8.51 17.32 -12.05
C GLN A 275 8.93 16.32 -10.97
N GLU A 276 9.97 16.65 -10.22
CA GLU A 276 10.44 15.81 -9.12
C GLU A 276 10.62 16.64 -7.85
N PHE A 277 10.30 16.07 -6.71
CA PHE A 277 10.44 16.70 -5.39
C PHE A 277 11.19 15.78 -4.45
N VAL A 278 11.86 16.36 -3.46
CA VAL A 278 12.61 15.58 -2.47
C VAL A 278 11.75 15.33 -1.24
N TYR A 279 11.59 14.05 -0.88
CA TYR A 279 11.08 13.59 0.40
C TYR A 279 12.25 13.14 1.26
N VAL A 280 12.42 13.75 2.44
CA VAL A 280 13.53 13.39 3.35
C VAL A 280 13.03 12.34 4.34
N LEU A 281 13.65 11.14 4.32
CA LEU A 281 13.41 10.10 5.31
C LEU A 281 13.91 10.55 6.69
N ASP A 282 13.22 10.14 7.77
CA ASP A 282 13.63 10.53 9.12
C ASP A 282 14.91 9.85 9.59
N ALA A 283 15.16 8.64 9.13
CA ALA A 283 16.37 7.89 9.44
C ALA A 283 16.66 6.83 8.40
N ILE A 284 17.90 6.37 8.35
CA ILE A 284 18.30 5.22 7.54
C ILE A 284 18.55 4.05 8.48
N ASN A 285 17.80 2.99 8.28
CA ASN A 285 18.03 1.69 8.87
C ASN A 285 17.76 0.62 7.80
N ARG A 286 18.35 -0.55 7.93
CA ARG A 286 17.97 -1.72 7.10
C ARG A 286 16.46 -1.94 7.20
N GLY A 287 15.79 -2.08 6.06
CA GLY A 287 14.35 -2.30 5.99
C GLY A 287 13.48 -1.07 6.21
N GLN A 288 14.03 0.12 6.48
CA GLN A 288 13.25 1.34 6.55
C GLN A 288 13.04 1.95 5.16
N GLY A 289 11.82 2.38 4.87
CA GLY A 289 11.46 3.02 3.62
C GLY A 289 10.04 3.57 3.63
N VAL A 290 9.67 4.14 2.51
CA VAL A 290 8.30 4.56 2.21
C VAL A 290 7.56 3.37 1.61
N SER A 291 6.28 3.19 1.95
CA SER A 291 5.45 2.13 1.37
C SER A 291 4.24 2.63 0.61
N GLU A 292 3.75 3.86 0.85
CA GLU A 292 2.57 4.33 0.13
C GLU A 292 2.53 5.86 0.08
N LEU A 293 1.81 6.37 -0.93
CA LEU A 293 1.50 7.78 -1.13
C LEU A 293 0.00 7.93 -1.44
N LEU A 294 -0.73 8.72 -0.66
CA LEU A 294 -2.17 8.95 -0.86
C LEU A 294 -2.48 10.44 -0.90
N ALA A 295 -3.13 10.91 -1.95
CA ALA A 295 -3.50 12.32 -2.07
C ALA A 295 -4.56 12.73 -1.05
N ILE A 296 -4.35 13.89 -0.41
CA ILE A 296 -5.36 14.65 0.33
C ILE A 296 -6.04 15.61 -0.64
N ASN A 297 -5.24 16.32 -1.43
CA ASN A 297 -5.65 17.23 -2.50
C ASN A 297 -4.60 17.21 -3.62
N ASP A 298 -4.43 18.27 -4.42
CA ASP A 298 -3.50 18.32 -5.55
C ASP A 298 -2.04 18.64 -5.16
N HIS A 299 -1.76 18.97 -3.88
CA HIS A 299 -0.43 19.29 -3.37
C HIS A 299 -0.10 18.68 -1.99
N GLU A 300 -1.10 18.23 -1.23
CA GLU A 300 -0.90 17.55 0.07
C GLU A 300 -1.15 16.04 -0.05
N PHE A 301 -0.35 15.25 0.68
CA PHE A 301 -0.40 13.78 0.64
C PHE A 301 -0.17 13.17 2.02
N LEU A 302 -0.63 11.93 2.18
CA LEU A 302 -0.21 11.04 3.27
C LEU A 302 0.85 10.07 2.74
N VAL A 303 1.87 9.80 3.55
CA VAL A 303 3.00 8.90 3.25
C VAL A 303 3.17 7.93 4.40
N ILE A 304 3.21 6.62 4.12
CA ILE A 304 3.67 5.62 5.11
C ILE A 304 5.19 5.58 5.11
N GLU A 305 5.78 5.73 6.30
CA GLU A 305 7.19 5.43 6.54
C GLU A 305 7.29 4.35 7.63
N ARG A 306 7.85 3.21 7.30
CA ARG A 306 7.90 2.04 8.19
C ARG A 306 9.27 1.38 8.25
N ASP A 307 9.48 0.60 9.31
CA ASP A 307 10.53 -0.41 9.39
C ASP A 307 9.97 -1.81 9.01
N ASN A 308 10.87 -2.77 8.84
CA ASN A 308 10.55 -4.18 8.56
C ASN A 308 10.51 -5.03 9.84
N ARG A 309 9.97 -4.50 10.94
CA ARG A 309 9.89 -5.17 12.23
C ARG A 309 8.44 -5.40 12.65
N SER A 310 8.22 -6.54 13.27
CA SER A 310 6.94 -6.89 13.89
C SER A 310 7.14 -7.91 15.03
N ASN A 311 6.32 -7.81 16.06
CA ASN A 311 6.26 -8.85 17.09
C ASN A 311 5.65 -10.16 16.58
N LEU A 312 5.04 -10.16 15.39
CA LEU A 312 4.48 -11.34 14.72
C LEU A 312 5.55 -12.16 13.97
N GLN A 313 6.75 -11.62 13.79
CA GLN A 313 7.86 -12.33 13.15
C GLN A 313 8.43 -13.43 14.06
N THR A 314 9.19 -14.34 13.45
CA THR A 314 9.91 -15.40 14.17
C THR A 314 11.40 -15.33 13.86
N PRO A 315 12.28 -14.92 14.82
CA PRO A 315 11.94 -14.44 16.16
C PRO A 315 11.23 -13.06 16.14
N PRO A 316 10.45 -12.71 17.16
CA PRO A 316 9.80 -11.42 17.27
C PRO A 316 10.78 -10.26 17.23
N GLN A 317 10.45 -9.19 16.51
CA GLN A 317 11.23 -7.96 16.44
C GLN A 317 10.33 -6.78 16.75
N ALA A 318 10.57 -6.11 17.88
CA ALA A 318 9.76 -4.97 18.28
C ALA A 318 9.82 -3.85 17.20
N PRO A 319 8.66 -3.41 16.68
CA PRO A 319 8.62 -2.32 15.70
C PRO A 319 9.08 -1.01 16.35
N THR A 320 9.77 -0.19 15.59
CA THR A 320 10.28 1.11 16.04
C THR A 320 9.71 2.27 15.22
N ARG A 321 9.15 1.97 14.04
CA ARG A 321 8.55 2.97 13.16
C ARG A 321 7.40 2.37 12.35
N LYS A 322 6.21 2.92 12.55
CA LYS A 322 4.98 2.66 11.77
C LYS A 322 4.21 3.97 11.73
N THR A 323 4.66 4.90 10.89
CA THR A 323 4.21 6.30 10.91
C THR A 323 3.56 6.70 9.60
N ILE A 324 2.55 7.54 9.69
CA ILE A 324 1.97 8.24 8.54
C ILE A 324 2.32 9.72 8.68
N TYR A 325 2.96 10.26 7.67
CA TYR A 325 3.28 11.68 7.57
C TYR A 325 2.31 12.38 6.63
N LYS A 326 1.92 13.61 6.97
CA LYS A 326 1.34 14.55 6.02
C LYS A 326 2.48 15.34 5.39
N ILE A 327 2.49 15.40 4.06
CA ILE A 327 3.44 16.20 3.29
C ILE A 327 2.73 17.23 2.42
N ASP A 328 3.44 18.30 2.07
CA ASP A 328 2.99 19.36 1.19
C ASP A 328 4.13 19.68 0.20
N ILE A 329 3.86 19.54 -1.10
CA ILE A 329 4.83 19.83 -2.16
C ILE A 329 4.88 21.32 -2.53
N ASP A 330 3.96 22.13 -2.01
CA ASP A 330 3.93 23.56 -2.30
C ASP A 330 5.14 24.27 -1.68
N GLY A 331 5.89 24.96 -2.55
CA GLY A 331 7.14 25.63 -2.19
C GLY A 331 8.36 24.70 -2.20
N ALA A 332 8.21 23.41 -2.50
CA ALA A 332 9.35 22.51 -2.70
C ALA A 332 10.04 22.79 -4.05
N THR A 333 11.36 22.58 -4.10
CA THR A 333 12.15 22.77 -5.32
C THR A 333 11.89 21.62 -6.30
N ASP A 334 11.59 21.96 -7.57
CA ASP A 334 11.57 20.98 -8.66
C ASP A 334 13.01 20.53 -8.97
N VAL A 335 13.32 19.29 -8.61
CA VAL A 335 14.66 18.68 -8.80
C VAL A 335 14.72 17.77 -10.03
N SER A 336 13.77 17.90 -10.99
CA SER A 336 13.75 17.07 -12.20
C SER A 336 15.01 17.22 -13.06
N GLY A 337 15.69 18.37 -12.98
CA GLY A 337 17.00 18.63 -13.61
C GLY A 337 18.22 18.18 -12.80
N VAL A 338 18.02 17.61 -11.61
CA VAL A 338 19.12 17.17 -10.73
C VAL A 338 19.33 15.66 -10.88
N GLU A 339 20.49 15.28 -11.44
CA GLU A 339 20.79 13.86 -11.71
C GLU A 339 21.13 13.08 -10.45
N SER A 340 21.78 13.71 -9.46
CA SER A 340 22.16 13.08 -8.20
C SER A 340 21.90 14.01 -7.02
N LEU A 341 21.23 13.48 -5.99
CA LEU A 341 21.01 14.15 -4.72
C LEU A 341 22.09 13.74 -3.71
N PRO A 342 22.44 14.60 -2.72
CA PRO A 342 23.36 14.21 -1.65
C PRO A 342 22.71 13.13 -0.75
N ALA A 343 23.53 12.31 -0.09
CA ALA A 343 23.05 11.28 0.83
C ALA A 343 22.32 11.84 2.07
N GLY A 344 22.79 12.97 2.58
CA GLY A 344 22.32 13.61 3.81
C GLY A 344 21.71 14.98 3.58
N ALA A 345 22.22 15.99 4.30
CA ALA A 345 21.67 17.36 4.23
C ALA A 345 21.64 17.92 2.80
N LEU A 346 20.50 18.47 2.43
CA LEU A 346 20.33 19.16 1.14
C LEU A 346 21.05 20.52 1.14
N PRO A 347 21.57 20.97 -0.02
CA PRO A 347 22.00 22.34 -0.20
C PRO A 347 20.84 23.32 0.10
N PRO A 348 21.14 24.55 0.58
CA PRO A 348 20.10 25.52 0.99
C PRO A 348 19.11 25.94 -0.11
N ASP A 349 19.48 25.79 -1.37
CA ASP A 349 18.67 26.09 -2.55
C ASP A 349 17.75 24.94 -2.98
N LEU A 350 17.93 23.75 -2.41
CA LEU A 350 17.04 22.62 -2.62
C LEU A 350 16.09 22.46 -1.43
N VAL A 351 14.89 23.00 -1.56
CA VAL A 351 13.84 22.93 -0.54
C VAL A 351 13.08 21.61 -0.69
N PRO A 352 13.13 20.70 0.30
CA PRO A 352 12.33 19.46 0.27
C PRO A 352 10.84 19.75 0.49
N VAL A 353 9.99 18.74 0.31
CA VAL A 353 8.59 18.80 0.70
C VAL A 353 8.46 19.06 2.20
N LYS A 354 7.46 19.84 2.61
CA LYS A 354 7.12 19.99 4.03
C LYS A 354 6.62 18.64 4.54
N LYS A 355 7.03 18.26 5.74
CA LYS A 355 6.72 16.95 6.34
C LYS A 355 6.32 17.14 7.80
N THR A 356 5.16 16.61 8.19
CA THR A 356 4.66 16.64 9.56
C THR A 356 4.11 15.27 9.95
N LEU A 357 4.38 14.82 11.17
CA LEU A 357 3.79 13.58 11.69
C LEU A 357 2.27 13.73 11.73
N PHE A 358 1.57 12.75 11.16
CA PHE A 358 0.11 12.73 11.11
C PHE A 358 -0.49 11.63 12.01
N ILE A 359 -0.01 10.38 11.88
CA ILE A 359 -0.40 9.27 12.76
C ILE A 359 0.86 8.48 13.11
N ASP A 360 1.08 8.24 14.40
CA ASP A 360 2.01 7.21 14.88
C ASP A 360 1.19 5.98 15.29
N LEU A 361 1.25 4.91 14.50
CA LEU A 361 0.49 3.69 14.74
C LEU A 361 1.02 2.90 15.96
N LEU A 362 2.20 3.27 16.46
CA LEU A 362 2.76 2.72 17.70
C LEU A 362 2.31 3.50 18.94
N ASP A 363 1.53 4.60 18.79
CA ASP A 363 0.98 5.33 19.93
C ASP A 363 0.17 4.36 20.82
N PRO A 364 0.49 4.26 22.12
CA PRO A 364 -0.23 3.41 23.06
C PRO A 364 -1.75 3.64 23.10
N ALA A 365 -2.22 4.82 22.72
CA ALA A 365 -3.64 5.13 22.64
C ALA A 365 -4.41 4.23 21.66
N TYR A 366 -3.75 3.69 20.62
CA TYR A 366 -4.37 2.79 19.65
C TYR A 366 -4.24 1.31 20.04
N ASN A 367 -3.30 0.97 20.91
CA ASN A 367 -3.02 -0.41 21.36
C ASN A 367 -2.74 -1.39 20.20
N LEU A 368 -2.12 -0.92 19.11
CA LEU A 368 -1.80 -1.73 17.94
C LEU A 368 -0.41 -2.39 18.03
N ALA A 369 0.54 -1.76 18.73
CA ALA A 369 1.95 -2.17 18.78
C ALA A 369 2.20 -3.66 19.07
N PRO A 370 1.41 -4.37 19.92
CA PRO A 370 1.65 -5.80 20.19
C PRO A 370 1.44 -6.71 18.98
N THR A 371 0.54 -6.33 18.05
CA THR A 371 0.09 -7.16 16.93
C THR A 371 0.21 -6.49 15.58
N ILE A 372 0.90 -5.33 15.52
CA ILE A 372 1.06 -4.59 14.26
C ILE A 372 1.93 -5.39 13.29
N PRO A 373 1.52 -5.54 12.02
CA PRO A 373 2.27 -6.28 11.03
C PRO A 373 3.60 -5.62 10.67
N GLU A 374 4.47 -6.39 10.01
CA GLU A 374 5.70 -5.89 9.43
C GLU A 374 5.43 -4.87 8.33
N LYS A 375 4.66 -5.29 7.33
CA LYS A 375 4.36 -4.56 6.10
C LYS A 375 3.00 -3.87 6.20
N LEU A 376 2.98 -2.60 6.58
CA LEU A 376 1.83 -1.72 6.38
C LEU A 376 2.10 -0.94 5.10
N GLU A 377 1.31 -1.20 4.05
CA GLU A 377 1.65 -0.74 2.70
C GLU A 377 0.49 -0.02 2.01
N GLY A 378 -0.75 -0.47 2.16
CA GLY A 378 -1.87 0.16 1.48
C GLY A 378 -2.54 1.27 2.30
N LEU A 379 -2.80 2.43 1.66
CA LEU A 379 -3.66 3.51 2.15
C LEU A 379 -4.80 3.79 1.18
N ALA A 380 -6.01 3.95 1.72
CA ALA A 380 -7.14 4.42 0.94
C ALA A 380 -8.08 5.30 1.77
N TRP A 381 -8.56 6.39 1.17
CA TRP A 381 -9.77 7.02 1.68
C TRP A 381 -10.97 6.10 1.47
N GLY A 382 -11.88 6.09 2.42
CA GLY A 382 -13.15 5.38 2.32
C GLY A 382 -14.35 6.32 2.22
N PRO A 383 -15.58 5.79 2.36
CA PRO A 383 -16.77 6.62 2.51
C PRO A 383 -16.68 7.44 3.79
N ASP A 384 -17.11 8.71 3.74
CA ASP A 384 -17.18 9.56 4.92
C ASP A 384 -18.20 9.03 5.93
N LEU A 385 -17.95 9.31 7.20
CA LEU A 385 -18.91 9.06 8.26
C LEU A 385 -20.09 10.01 8.16
N ARG A 386 -21.21 9.64 8.78
CA ARG A 386 -22.43 10.49 8.81
C ARG A 386 -22.22 11.85 9.48
N ASP A 387 -21.25 11.93 10.39
CA ASP A 387 -20.86 13.19 11.05
C ASP A 387 -19.89 14.03 10.20
N GLY A 388 -19.49 13.49 9.03
CA GLY A 388 -18.67 14.13 8.02
C GLY A 388 -17.18 13.97 8.22
N ARG A 389 -16.71 13.22 9.23
CA ARG A 389 -15.29 12.84 9.31
C ARG A 389 -14.93 11.92 8.16
N HIS A 390 -13.69 12.06 7.68
CA HIS A 390 -13.16 11.21 6.64
C HIS A 390 -12.68 9.88 7.23
N VAL A 391 -12.80 8.79 6.46
CA VAL A 391 -12.29 7.47 6.87
C VAL A 391 -11.03 7.15 6.09
N LEU A 392 -9.94 6.88 6.81
CA LEU A 392 -8.68 6.39 6.27
C LEU A 392 -8.55 4.90 6.61
N TYR A 393 -8.44 4.07 5.58
CA TYR A 393 -8.08 2.65 5.72
C TYR A 393 -6.58 2.48 5.55
N ILE A 394 -6.01 1.65 6.42
CA ILE A 394 -4.61 1.21 6.38
C ILE A 394 -4.64 -0.31 6.34
N ILE A 395 -3.86 -0.90 5.44
CA ILE A 395 -3.86 -2.34 5.25
C ILE A 395 -2.43 -2.88 5.22
N SER A 396 -2.25 -4.11 5.69
CA SER A 396 -0.97 -4.80 5.60
C SER A 396 -0.91 -5.75 4.43
N ASP A 397 0.26 -5.87 3.84
CA ASP A 397 0.64 -7.06 3.08
C ASP A 397 1.08 -8.17 4.04
N ASN A 398 0.71 -9.40 3.76
CA ASN A 398 1.13 -10.59 4.50
C ASN A 398 2.12 -11.48 3.73
N ASP A 399 2.70 -10.98 2.61
CA ASP A 399 3.61 -11.71 1.72
C ASP A 399 3.03 -13.03 1.17
N LEU A 400 1.70 -13.11 1.03
CA LEU A 400 1.00 -14.36 0.71
C LEU A 400 1.39 -15.53 1.65
N ASN A 401 1.72 -15.22 2.89
CA ASN A 401 2.05 -16.18 3.92
C ASN A 401 0.77 -16.73 4.57
N PRO A 402 0.46 -18.03 4.42
CA PRO A 402 -0.78 -18.60 4.98
C PRO A 402 -0.84 -18.60 6.51
N ASN A 403 0.28 -18.33 7.19
CA ASN A 403 0.35 -18.27 8.65
C ASN A 403 0.17 -16.84 9.20
N LEU A 404 0.04 -15.83 8.35
CA LEU A 404 -0.17 -14.44 8.73
C LEU A 404 -1.47 -13.92 8.11
N ASP A 405 -2.26 -13.22 8.90
CA ASP A 405 -3.48 -12.56 8.42
C ASP A 405 -3.14 -11.19 7.82
N THR A 406 -3.82 -10.80 6.74
CA THR A 406 -3.83 -9.41 6.27
C THR A 406 -4.65 -8.58 7.23
N GLN A 407 -4.02 -7.61 7.90
CA GLN A 407 -4.66 -6.73 8.89
C GLN A 407 -5.22 -5.46 8.21
N ILE A 408 -6.35 -5.00 8.71
CA ILE A 408 -7.03 -3.78 8.20
C ILE A 408 -7.37 -2.90 9.39
N TYR A 409 -7.02 -1.62 9.31
CA TYR A 409 -7.34 -0.60 10.30
C TYR A 409 -8.15 0.52 9.64
N ALA A 410 -9.12 1.07 10.36
CA ALA A 410 -9.90 2.23 9.93
C ALA A 410 -9.78 3.36 10.96
N PHE A 411 -9.41 4.54 10.48
CA PHE A 411 -9.30 5.75 11.29
C PHE A 411 -10.32 6.78 10.81
N ALA A 412 -11.01 7.42 11.76
CA ALA A 412 -11.81 8.61 11.49
C ALA A 412 -10.93 9.85 11.66
N ILE A 413 -10.89 10.69 10.63
CA ILE A 413 -10.08 11.91 10.55
C ILE A 413 -11.00 13.12 10.60
N GLY A 414 -10.77 14.03 11.56
CA GLY A 414 -11.49 15.29 11.66
C GLY A 414 -11.27 16.18 10.44
N ARG A 415 -12.32 16.83 9.97
CA ARG A 415 -12.26 17.73 8.79
C ARG A 415 -11.32 18.92 8.98
N GLU A 416 -11.12 19.32 10.21
CA GLU A 416 -10.25 20.44 10.59
C GLU A 416 -8.75 20.11 10.46
N LEU A 417 -8.40 18.83 10.28
CA LEU A 417 -7.01 18.36 10.22
C LEU A 417 -6.43 18.35 8.80
N ILE A 418 -7.29 18.26 7.81
CA ILE A 418 -6.91 18.13 6.40
C ILE A 418 -7.89 18.88 5.50
N ASP A 419 -7.39 19.47 4.44
CA ASP A 419 -8.20 20.06 3.36
C ASP A 419 -8.42 19.00 2.27
N TYR A 420 -9.25 18.00 2.63
CA TYR A 420 -9.46 16.84 1.78
C TYR A 420 -10.40 17.15 0.62
N ASP A 421 -9.87 17.03 -0.60
CA ASP A 421 -10.63 17.07 -1.84
C ASP A 421 -10.78 15.64 -2.40
N ARG A 422 -12.03 15.16 -2.43
CA ARG A 422 -12.32 13.80 -2.87
C ARG A 422 -12.26 13.72 -4.40
N GLN A 423 -11.54 12.72 -4.91
CA GLN A 423 -11.59 12.38 -6.34
C GLN A 423 -13.03 12.08 -6.75
N PHE A 424 -13.50 12.79 -7.77
CA PHE A 424 -14.84 12.58 -8.33
C PHE A 424 -14.79 11.50 -9.40
N LEU A 425 -15.33 10.33 -9.08
CA LEU A 425 -15.48 9.21 -10.01
C LEU A 425 -16.95 9.14 -10.47
N PRO A 426 -17.27 9.57 -11.71
CA PRO A 426 -18.67 9.80 -12.14
C PRO A 426 -19.47 8.51 -12.31
N LEU A 427 -18.80 7.38 -12.49
CA LEU A 427 -19.43 6.07 -12.70
C LEU A 427 -18.75 5.01 -11.82
N PRO A 428 -19.48 3.97 -11.39
CA PRO A 428 -18.87 2.81 -10.76
C PRO A 428 -17.82 2.20 -11.70
N VAL A 429 -16.57 2.10 -11.23
CA VAL A 429 -15.42 1.57 -11.98
C VAL A 429 -15.45 0.05 -12.04
N TYR A 430 -16.55 -0.58 -11.63
CA TYR A 430 -16.74 -2.02 -11.64
C TYR A 430 -18.08 -2.38 -12.29
N PRO A 431 -18.21 -3.56 -12.90
CA PRO A 431 -19.46 -3.98 -13.50
C PRO A 431 -20.59 -4.06 -12.47
N PRO A 432 -21.81 -3.55 -12.78
CA PRO A 432 -22.92 -3.50 -11.82
C PRO A 432 -23.30 -4.86 -11.21
N TRP A 433 -23.08 -5.97 -11.93
CA TRP A 433 -23.37 -7.32 -11.43
C TRP A 433 -22.44 -7.79 -10.31
N LEU A 434 -21.31 -7.11 -10.10
CA LEU A 434 -20.34 -7.45 -9.04
C LEU A 434 -20.89 -7.18 -7.63
N VAL A 435 -21.82 -6.24 -7.50
CA VAL A 435 -22.38 -5.78 -6.22
C VAL A 435 -23.75 -6.36 -5.93
N GLN A 436 -24.37 -7.04 -6.93
CA GLN A 436 -25.70 -7.64 -6.80
C GLN A 436 -25.68 -9.08 -6.25
N LYS A 437 -24.52 -9.59 -5.90
CA LYS A 437 -24.36 -10.90 -5.25
C LYS A 437 -24.10 -10.69 -3.76
#